data_24a807236391402a9736ecae52252937
#
_entry.id   24a807236391402a9736ecae52252937
#
_cell.length_a   1.000
_cell.length_b   1.000
_cell.length_c   1.000
_cell.angle_alpha   90.00
_cell.angle_beta   90.00
_cell.angle_gamma   90.00
#
_symmetry.space_group_name_H-M   'P 1'
#
loop_
_entity.id
_entity.type
_entity.pdbx_description
1 polymer ?
#
loop_
_entity_poly.entity_id
_entity_poly.type
_entity_poly.pdbx_seq_one_letter_code
_entity_poly.pdbx_strand_id
1 'polypeptide(L)'
;FMKIPEEDWALGSYYTFSKEDLELINKHRRDENKLGFAVQLAVLRFPGWPFTHVKSIPTSVIRYVANQLELNYSSIFNYPQRENTLWAHLKEIREKYEYSSFTDEKYKITFNHIFKISLENEDALHLINVCLNFLRANKIILPAITTLEKIVWEAKLEAEKVLMDTVSDSLTAEQKESLDNLLLISYENSNKTTLGWLKEPVGFPSPD
;
A
#
# COMPACT_ATOMS: atom_id res chain seq x y z
N PHE A 1 -6.84 -0.95 7.02
CA PHE A 1 -5.91 -0.56 5.98
C PHE A 1 -6.52 0.63 5.27
N MET A 2 -6.09 1.20 4.24
CA MET A 2 -6.45 2.53 3.75
C MET A 2 -7.95 2.79 3.72
N LYS A 3 -8.42 3.57 4.70
CA LYS A 3 -9.76 4.13 4.71
C LYS A 3 -9.83 5.19 3.62
N ILE A 4 -10.83 5.12 2.76
CA ILE A 4 -11.10 6.21 1.81
C ILE A 4 -11.44 7.44 2.67
N PRO A 5 -10.74 8.57 2.51
CA PRO A 5 -10.98 9.74 3.35
C PRO A 5 -12.36 10.34 3.05
N GLU A 6 -13.02 10.80 4.10
CA GLU A 6 -14.36 11.36 4.04
C GLU A 6 -14.42 12.81 4.53
N GLU A 7 -13.33 13.32 5.05
CA GLU A 7 -13.21 14.71 5.50
C GLU A 7 -13.20 15.68 4.31
N ASP A 8 -13.85 16.81 4.43
CA ASP A 8 -14.03 17.79 3.34
C ASP A 8 -12.72 18.24 2.70
N TRP A 9 -11.68 18.48 3.52
CA TRP A 9 -10.36 18.87 3.01
C TRP A 9 -9.71 17.78 2.13
N ALA A 10 -9.92 16.53 2.51
CA ALA A 10 -9.38 15.38 1.80
C ALA A 10 -10.19 15.09 0.52
N LEU A 11 -11.52 15.26 0.58
CA LEU A 11 -12.36 15.19 -0.63
C LEU A 11 -11.90 16.21 -1.65
N GLY A 12 -11.66 17.46 -1.22
CA GLY A 12 -11.13 18.52 -2.09
C GLY A 12 -9.77 18.20 -2.69
N SER A 13 -8.87 17.64 -1.87
CA SER A 13 -7.49 17.35 -2.30
C SER A 13 -7.39 16.19 -3.30
N TYR A 14 -8.19 15.14 -3.12
CA TYR A 14 -8.05 13.91 -3.91
C TYR A 14 -9.05 13.77 -5.06
N TYR A 15 -10.23 14.38 -4.96
CA TYR A 15 -11.35 14.09 -5.86
C TYR A 15 -11.85 15.31 -6.64
N THR A 16 -11.14 16.44 -6.60
CA THR A 16 -11.46 17.58 -7.45
C THR A 16 -11.02 17.32 -8.89
N PHE A 17 -11.92 17.56 -9.83
CA PHE A 17 -11.68 17.41 -11.26
C PHE A 17 -11.14 18.70 -11.88
N SER A 18 -10.17 18.52 -12.77
CA SER A 18 -9.71 19.60 -13.65
C SER A 18 -10.75 19.88 -14.74
N LYS A 19 -10.55 20.99 -15.44
CA LYS A 19 -11.40 21.32 -16.60
C LYS A 19 -11.36 20.24 -17.68
N GLU A 20 -10.19 19.65 -17.93
CA GLU A 20 -10.02 18.57 -18.91
C GLU A 20 -10.71 17.28 -18.46
N ASP A 21 -10.72 16.99 -17.15
CA ASP A 21 -11.47 15.87 -16.60
C ASP A 21 -12.97 16.04 -16.83
N LEU A 22 -13.52 17.22 -16.53
CA LEU A 22 -14.92 17.53 -16.73
C LEU A 22 -15.32 17.47 -18.21
N GLU A 23 -14.46 17.92 -19.12
CA GLU A 23 -14.67 17.79 -20.56
C GLU A 23 -14.73 16.32 -20.99
N LEU A 24 -13.87 15.45 -20.44
CA LEU A 24 -13.89 14.03 -20.75
C LEU A 24 -15.12 13.34 -20.18
N ILE A 25 -15.46 13.60 -18.93
CA ILE A 25 -16.65 13.05 -18.25
C ILE A 25 -17.92 13.43 -19.01
N ASN A 26 -18.02 14.67 -19.49
CA ASN A 26 -19.19 15.19 -20.18
C ASN A 26 -19.38 14.61 -21.61
N LYS A 27 -18.44 13.89 -22.17
CA LYS A 27 -18.63 13.13 -23.42
C LYS A 27 -19.61 11.96 -23.26
N HIS A 28 -19.79 11.46 -22.05
CA HIS A 28 -20.76 10.41 -21.78
C HIS A 28 -22.18 10.99 -21.78
N ARG A 29 -23.16 10.26 -22.37
CA ARG A 29 -24.49 10.83 -22.67
C ARG A 29 -25.48 10.78 -21.51
N ARG A 30 -25.33 9.82 -20.59
CA ARG A 30 -26.29 9.58 -19.50
C ARG A 30 -25.69 9.94 -18.17
N ASP A 31 -26.48 10.49 -17.26
CA ASP A 31 -26.03 10.92 -15.95
C ASP A 31 -25.38 9.80 -15.14
N GLU A 32 -25.96 8.58 -15.19
CA GLU A 32 -25.39 7.42 -14.54
C GLU A 32 -24.01 7.05 -15.12
N ASN A 33 -23.81 7.21 -16.43
CA ASN A 33 -22.53 6.92 -17.07
C ASN A 33 -21.49 8.01 -16.77
N LYS A 34 -21.89 9.28 -16.79
CA LYS A 34 -21.03 10.41 -16.40
C LYS A 34 -20.54 10.23 -14.96
N LEU A 35 -21.49 10.01 -14.04
CA LEU A 35 -21.18 9.84 -12.64
C LEU A 35 -20.35 8.58 -12.39
N GLY A 36 -20.70 7.46 -13.02
CA GLY A 36 -19.95 6.21 -12.91
C GLY A 36 -18.52 6.32 -13.42
N PHE A 37 -18.31 6.97 -14.57
CA PHE A 37 -16.98 7.27 -15.11
C PHE A 37 -16.18 8.16 -14.17
N ALA A 38 -16.78 9.23 -13.68
CA ALA A 38 -16.15 10.16 -12.75
C ALA A 38 -15.75 9.49 -11.43
N VAL A 39 -16.61 8.64 -10.88
CA VAL A 39 -16.31 7.88 -9.67
C VAL A 39 -15.18 6.88 -9.94
N GLN A 40 -15.16 6.18 -11.08
CA GLN A 40 -14.04 5.31 -11.45
C GLN A 40 -12.71 6.08 -11.52
N LEU A 41 -12.72 7.25 -12.17
CA LEU A 41 -11.53 8.11 -12.26
C LEU A 41 -11.07 8.57 -10.87
N ALA A 42 -12.00 8.99 -10.02
CA ALA A 42 -11.73 9.44 -8.66
C ALA A 42 -11.06 8.34 -7.82
N VAL A 43 -11.64 7.14 -7.77
CA VAL A 43 -11.08 6.04 -6.95
C VAL A 43 -9.81 5.45 -7.54
N LEU A 44 -9.59 5.56 -8.85
CA LEU A 44 -8.34 5.16 -9.46
C LEU A 44 -7.21 6.14 -9.13
N ARG A 45 -7.50 7.44 -9.02
CA ARG A 45 -6.53 8.45 -8.53
C ARG A 45 -6.20 8.24 -7.08
N PHE A 46 -7.22 8.05 -6.25
CA PHE A 46 -7.08 7.75 -4.84
C PHE A 46 -8.30 6.94 -4.36
N PRO A 47 -8.11 5.80 -3.71
CA PRO A 47 -6.84 5.23 -3.23
C PRO A 47 -5.98 4.50 -4.29
N GLY A 48 -6.43 4.32 -5.53
CA GLY A 48 -5.64 3.71 -6.61
C GLY A 48 -6.13 2.32 -7.02
N TRP A 49 -7.24 1.83 -6.45
CA TRP A 49 -7.87 0.59 -6.86
C TRP A 49 -8.89 0.79 -7.98
N PRO A 50 -9.07 -0.21 -8.85
CA PRO A 50 -10.14 -0.16 -9.83
C PRO A 50 -11.49 -0.22 -9.13
N PHE A 51 -12.46 0.49 -9.69
CA PHE A 51 -13.84 0.42 -9.24
C PHE A 51 -14.42 -0.99 -9.42
N THR A 52 -14.89 -1.60 -8.35
CA THR A 52 -15.52 -2.93 -8.41
C THR A 52 -17.01 -2.88 -8.13
N HIS A 53 -17.44 -2.16 -7.09
CA HIS A 53 -18.83 -2.04 -6.70
C HIS A 53 -19.13 -0.66 -6.09
N VAL A 54 -20.31 -0.11 -6.38
CA VAL A 54 -20.78 1.16 -5.79
C VAL A 54 -20.76 1.12 -4.26
N LYS A 55 -21.15 -0.02 -3.66
CA LYS A 55 -21.23 -0.19 -2.20
C LYS A 55 -19.86 -0.10 -1.48
N SER A 56 -18.77 -0.26 -2.20
CA SER A 56 -17.42 -0.16 -1.62
C SER A 56 -16.92 1.29 -1.49
N ILE A 57 -17.67 2.25 -2.04
CA ILE A 57 -17.29 3.66 -2.06
C ILE A 57 -18.16 4.44 -1.07
N PRO A 58 -17.56 5.25 -0.18
CA PRO A 58 -18.30 6.10 0.73
C PRO A 58 -19.25 7.04 -0.01
N THR A 59 -20.45 7.21 0.55
CA THR A 59 -21.45 8.10 -0.05
C THR A 59 -20.96 9.55 -0.10
N SER A 60 -20.12 9.98 0.84
CA SER A 60 -19.46 11.30 0.86
C SER A 60 -18.67 11.56 -0.42
N VAL A 61 -17.85 10.59 -0.87
CA VAL A 61 -17.09 10.67 -2.13
C VAL A 61 -18.03 10.76 -3.33
N ILE A 62 -19.05 9.90 -3.40
CA ILE A 62 -20.01 9.89 -4.51
C ILE A 62 -20.74 11.23 -4.58
N ARG A 63 -21.19 11.79 -3.44
CA ARG A 63 -21.83 13.11 -3.38
C ARG A 63 -20.90 14.23 -3.81
N TYR A 64 -19.64 14.20 -3.33
CA TYR A 64 -18.66 15.22 -3.71
C TYR A 64 -18.39 15.21 -5.22
N VAL A 65 -18.24 14.03 -5.82
CA VAL A 65 -18.09 13.87 -7.28
C VAL A 65 -19.35 14.33 -8.04
N ALA A 66 -20.53 13.94 -7.58
CA ALA A 66 -21.80 14.31 -8.22
C ALA A 66 -22.04 15.83 -8.20
N ASN A 67 -21.69 16.50 -7.09
CA ASN A 67 -21.85 17.95 -6.97
C ASN A 67 -20.99 18.71 -7.99
N GLN A 68 -19.76 18.24 -8.29
CA GLN A 68 -18.92 18.86 -9.32
C GLN A 68 -19.50 18.74 -10.73
N LEU A 69 -20.35 17.73 -10.95
CA LEU A 69 -21.01 17.46 -12.23
C LEU A 69 -22.43 18.04 -12.30
N GLU A 70 -22.91 18.66 -11.23
CA GLU A 70 -24.29 19.12 -11.06
C GLU A 70 -25.33 17.99 -11.25
N LEU A 71 -24.98 16.77 -10.84
CA LEU A 71 -25.79 15.58 -10.97
C LEU A 71 -26.35 15.11 -9.61
N ASN A 72 -27.47 14.40 -9.67
CA ASN A 72 -27.98 13.71 -8.49
C ASN A 72 -27.10 12.48 -8.19
N TYR A 73 -26.54 12.41 -6.98
CA TYR A 73 -25.69 11.28 -6.57
C TYR A 73 -26.37 9.91 -6.67
N SER A 74 -27.71 9.87 -6.57
CA SER A 74 -28.46 8.61 -6.70
C SER A 74 -28.38 7.99 -8.11
N SER A 75 -28.01 8.76 -9.12
CA SER A 75 -27.80 8.25 -10.49
C SER A 75 -26.74 7.15 -10.54
N ILE A 76 -25.82 7.09 -9.57
CA ILE A 76 -24.80 6.03 -9.48
C ILE A 76 -25.42 4.63 -9.35
N PHE A 77 -26.59 4.50 -8.74
CA PHE A 77 -27.25 3.20 -8.55
C PHE A 77 -27.79 2.61 -9.86
N ASN A 78 -27.98 3.47 -10.88
CA ASN A 78 -28.36 3.06 -12.23
C ASN A 78 -27.13 2.81 -13.12
N TYR A 79 -25.93 3.09 -12.61
CA TYR A 79 -24.71 2.84 -13.37
C TYR A 79 -24.59 1.35 -13.68
N PRO A 80 -24.45 0.98 -14.97
CA PRO A 80 -24.47 -0.41 -15.36
C PRO A 80 -23.35 -1.21 -14.67
N GLN A 81 -23.73 -2.21 -13.90
CA GLN A 81 -22.78 -3.18 -13.33
C GLN A 81 -22.35 -4.23 -14.37
N ARG A 82 -22.67 -3.99 -15.65
CA ARG A 82 -22.24 -4.87 -16.75
C ARG A 82 -20.73 -4.72 -16.94
N GLU A 83 -20.04 -5.81 -16.91
CA GLU A 83 -18.57 -5.84 -17.08
C GLU A 83 -18.10 -5.03 -18.28
N ASN A 84 -18.80 -5.12 -19.41
CA ASN A 84 -18.44 -4.39 -20.62
C ASN A 84 -18.39 -2.86 -20.44
N THR A 85 -19.33 -2.25 -19.71
CA THR A 85 -19.33 -0.80 -19.46
C THR A 85 -18.22 -0.40 -18.49
N LEU A 86 -18.06 -1.16 -17.41
CA LEU A 86 -17.00 -0.92 -16.43
C LEU A 86 -15.62 -1.02 -17.09
N TRP A 87 -15.39 -2.06 -17.88
CA TRP A 87 -14.14 -2.25 -18.60
C TRP A 87 -13.87 -1.19 -19.67
N ALA A 88 -14.90 -0.77 -20.40
CA ALA A 88 -14.78 0.29 -21.42
C ALA A 88 -14.35 1.61 -20.78
N HIS A 89 -15.00 1.99 -19.67
CA HIS A 89 -14.66 3.21 -18.94
C HIS A 89 -13.25 3.12 -18.32
N LEU A 90 -12.90 1.98 -17.69
CA LEU A 90 -11.56 1.78 -17.15
C LEU A 90 -10.50 1.85 -18.24
N LYS A 91 -10.78 1.27 -19.40
CA LYS A 91 -9.85 1.30 -20.55
C LYS A 91 -9.65 2.74 -21.02
N GLU A 92 -10.71 3.52 -21.19
CA GLU A 92 -10.64 4.93 -21.58
C GLU A 92 -9.83 5.76 -20.57
N ILE A 93 -10.08 5.57 -19.25
CA ILE A 93 -9.31 6.23 -18.20
C ILE A 93 -7.83 5.87 -18.29
N ARG A 94 -7.53 4.58 -18.48
CA ARG A 94 -6.15 4.09 -18.57
C ARG A 94 -5.41 4.70 -19.77
N GLU A 95 -6.03 4.71 -20.92
CA GLU A 95 -5.46 5.28 -22.14
C GLU A 95 -5.24 6.79 -22.01
N LYS A 96 -6.24 7.52 -21.47
CA LYS A 96 -6.17 8.98 -21.35
C LYS A 96 -5.14 9.44 -20.31
N TYR A 97 -5.05 8.75 -19.18
CA TYR A 97 -4.21 9.15 -18.03
C TYR A 97 -2.97 8.29 -17.85
N GLU A 98 -2.68 7.39 -18.80
CA GLU A 98 -1.49 6.53 -18.83
C GLU A 98 -1.36 5.59 -17.63
N TYR A 99 -2.49 5.10 -17.11
CA TYR A 99 -2.45 4.07 -16.08
C TYR A 99 -2.08 2.70 -16.65
N SER A 100 -1.14 2.04 -16.01
CA SER A 100 -0.71 0.67 -16.35
C SER A 100 -1.29 -0.36 -15.38
N SER A 101 -1.57 -1.56 -15.88
CA SER A 101 -1.90 -2.69 -15.02
C SER A 101 -0.69 -3.15 -14.23
N PHE A 102 -0.94 -3.74 -13.06
CA PHE A 102 0.06 -4.42 -12.28
C PHE A 102 0.42 -5.76 -12.96
N THR A 103 1.68 -5.89 -13.38
CA THR A 103 2.22 -7.06 -14.08
C THR A 103 3.40 -7.64 -13.31
N ASP A 104 3.91 -8.79 -13.74
CA ASP A 104 5.12 -9.39 -13.13
C ASP A 104 6.35 -8.47 -13.24
N GLU A 105 6.45 -7.68 -14.31
CA GLU A 105 7.49 -6.66 -14.44
C GLU A 105 7.33 -5.57 -13.38
N LYS A 106 6.10 -5.10 -13.17
CA LYS A 106 5.79 -4.10 -12.15
C LYS A 106 5.98 -4.65 -10.73
N TYR A 107 5.70 -5.94 -10.52
CA TYR A 107 6.04 -6.63 -9.28
C TYR A 107 7.54 -6.52 -8.98
N LYS A 108 8.39 -6.91 -9.93
CA LYS A 108 9.85 -6.88 -9.75
C LYS A 108 10.38 -5.47 -9.48
N ILE A 109 9.90 -4.47 -10.22
CA ILE A 109 10.31 -3.08 -10.02
C ILE A 109 9.90 -2.60 -8.62
N THR A 110 8.68 -2.91 -8.20
CA THR A 110 8.16 -2.54 -6.87
C THR A 110 8.92 -3.26 -5.78
N PHE A 111 9.15 -4.56 -5.91
CA PHE A 111 9.95 -5.35 -4.98
C PHE A 111 11.34 -4.73 -4.79
N ASN A 112 12.05 -4.44 -5.88
CA ASN A 112 13.39 -3.86 -5.82
C ASN A 112 13.40 -2.47 -5.14
N HIS A 113 12.34 -1.69 -5.34
CA HIS A 113 12.19 -0.40 -4.65
C HIS A 113 12.02 -0.59 -3.15
N ILE A 114 11.12 -1.48 -2.73
CA ILE A 114 10.85 -1.75 -1.32
C ILE A 114 12.05 -2.43 -0.64
N PHE A 115 12.71 -3.38 -1.31
CA PHE A 115 13.90 -4.04 -0.81
C PHE A 115 14.99 -3.04 -0.40
N LYS A 116 15.28 -2.04 -1.24
CA LYS A 116 16.28 -1.01 -0.92
C LYS A 116 15.94 -0.24 0.36
N ILE A 117 14.65 0.06 0.56
CA ILE A 117 14.20 0.79 1.75
C ILE A 117 14.18 -0.13 2.97
N SER A 118 13.90 -1.44 2.77
CA SER A 118 13.90 -2.43 3.85
C SER A 118 15.28 -2.68 4.46
N LEU A 119 16.36 -2.34 3.76
CA LEU A 119 17.72 -2.37 4.32
C LEU A 119 17.92 -1.34 5.44
N GLU A 120 17.12 -0.28 5.46
CA GLU A 120 17.24 0.82 6.42
C GLU A 120 16.04 0.91 7.39
N ASN A 121 14.91 0.29 7.04
CA ASN A 121 13.68 0.41 7.81
C ASN A 121 12.89 -0.90 7.84
N GLU A 122 12.60 -1.41 9.04
CA GLU A 122 11.88 -2.66 9.28
C GLU A 122 10.37 -2.49 9.50
N ASP A 123 9.88 -1.25 9.63
CA ASP A 123 8.46 -1.00 9.91
C ASP A 123 7.58 -1.38 8.72
N ALA A 124 6.82 -2.45 8.89
CA ALA A 124 5.94 -2.98 7.85
C ALA A 124 4.86 -1.98 7.41
N LEU A 125 4.32 -1.16 8.32
CA LEU A 125 3.32 -0.15 7.97
C LEU A 125 3.93 0.97 7.13
N HIS A 126 5.14 1.40 7.49
CA HIS A 126 5.89 2.35 6.69
C HIS A 126 6.15 1.80 5.28
N LEU A 127 6.67 0.59 5.17
CA LEU A 127 6.97 -0.06 3.88
C LEU A 127 5.74 -0.25 3.00
N ILE A 128 4.57 -0.62 3.58
CA ILE A 128 3.30 -0.68 2.84
C ILE A 128 2.92 0.70 2.30
N ASN A 129 3.04 1.76 3.11
CA ASN A 129 2.73 3.12 2.66
C ASN A 129 3.68 3.58 1.54
N VAL A 130 4.97 3.28 1.65
CA VAL A 130 5.95 3.54 0.59
C VAL A 130 5.59 2.80 -0.69
N CYS A 131 5.22 1.51 -0.58
CA CYS A 131 4.80 0.69 -1.71
C CYS A 131 3.59 1.30 -2.43
N LEU A 132 2.56 1.68 -1.69
CA LEU A 132 1.36 2.33 -2.22
C LEU A 132 1.68 3.66 -2.91
N ASN A 133 2.50 4.49 -2.29
CA ASN A 133 2.89 5.78 -2.86
C ASN A 133 3.74 5.60 -4.13
N PHE A 134 4.65 4.63 -4.14
CA PHE A 134 5.43 4.28 -5.33
C PHE A 134 4.54 3.87 -6.50
N LEU A 135 3.58 2.97 -6.28
CA LEU A 135 2.66 2.51 -7.32
C LEU A 135 1.80 3.65 -7.87
N ARG A 136 1.28 4.50 -7.00
CA ARG A 136 0.48 5.68 -7.40
C ARG A 136 1.30 6.69 -8.20
N ALA A 137 2.50 7.04 -7.72
CA ALA A 137 3.37 7.99 -8.39
C ALA A 137 3.74 7.51 -9.81
N ASN A 138 3.82 6.19 -10.01
CA ASN A 138 4.09 5.57 -11.31
C ASN A 138 2.82 5.24 -12.10
N LYS A 139 1.64 5.70 -11.66
CA LYS A 139 0.33 5.43 -12.29
C LYS A 139 0.09 3.94 -12.53
N ILE A 140 0.48 3.10 -11.58
CA ILE A 140 0.24 1.66 -11.60
C ILE A 140 -1.02 1.39 -10.79
N ILE A 141 -1.99 0.72 -11.40
CA ILE A 141 -3.23 0.31 -10.72
C ILE A 141 -2.84 -0.65 -9.60
N LEU A 142 -3.32 -0.35 -8.39
CA LEU A 142 -2.98 -1.14 -7.22
C LEU A 142 -3.48 -2.58 -7.35
N PRO A 143 -2.65 -3.58 -7.05
CA PRO A 143 -3.07 -4.98 -6.98
C PRO A 143 -3.87 -5.24 -5.69
N ALA A 144 -4.29 -6.48 -5.49
CA ALA A 144 -4.92 -6.90 -4.23
C ALA A 144 -4.01 -6.62 -3.03
N ILE A 145 -4.60 -6.32 -1.88
CA ILE A 145 -3.87 -6.02 -0.63
C ILE A 145 -2.90 -7.15 -0.28
N THR A 146 -3.32 -8.40 -0.44
CA THR A 146 -2.46 -9.58 -0.20
C THR A 146 -1.21 -9.60 -1.07
N THR A 147 -1.28 -9.05 -2.29
CA THR A 147 -0.10 -8.92 -3.16
C THR A 147 0.86 -7.85 -2.63
N LEU A 148 0.34 -6.73 -2.12
CA LEU A 148 1.16 -5.67 -1.51
C LEU A 148 1.86 -6.18 -0.25
N GLU A 149 1.13 -6.87 0.62
CA GLU A 149 1.67 -7.51 1.84
C GLU A 149 2.77 -8.50 1.49
N LYS A 150 2.54 -9.32 0.46
CA LYS A 150 3.54 -10.28 -0.04
C LYS A 150 4.83 -9.60 -0.50
N ILE A 151 4.72 -8.53 -1.29
CA ILE A 151 5.90 -7.76 -1.77
C ILE A 151 6.70 -7.24 -0.58
N VAL A 152 6.03 -6.61 0.37
CA VAL A 152 6.70 -6.04 1.56
C VAL A 152 7.34 -7.13 2.41
N TRP A 153 6.63 -8.23 2.63
CA TRP A 153 7.17 -9.36 3.40
C TRP A 153 8.39 -9.98 2.74
N GLU A 154 8.33 -10.28 1.43
CA GLU A 154 9.46 -10.86 0.69
C GLU A 154 10.66 -9.89 0.65
N ALA A 155 10.42 -8.59 0.47
CA ALA A 155 11.47 -7.59 0.46
C ALA A 155 12.16 -7.47 1.82
N LYS A 156 11.41 -7.51 2.93
CA LYS A 156 11.98 -7.53 4.29
C LYS A 156 12.82 -8.76 4.53
N LEU A 157 12.29 -9.93 4.18
CA LEU A 157 13.00 -11.19 4.38
C LEU A 157 14.34 -11.22 3.62
N GLU A 158 14.35 -10.76 2.38
CA GLU A 158 15.58 -10.68 1.58
C GLU A 158 16.54 -9.63 2.13
N ALA A 159 16.05 -8.48 2.60
CA ALA A 159 16.86 -7.45 3.23
C ALA A 159 17.51 -7.96 4.53
N GLU A 160 16.75 -8.64 5.38
CA GLU A 160 17.25 -9.24 6.61
C GLU A 160 18.36 -10.25 6.32
N LYS A 161 18.16 -11.12 5.32
CA LYS A 161 19.17 -12.09 4.90
C LYS A 161 20.47 -11.41 4.45
N VAL A 162 20.38 -10.39 3.57
CA VAL A 162 21.55 -9.65 3.09
C VAL A 162 22.28 -8.95 4.24
N LEU A 163 21.54 -8.37 5.19
CA LEU A 163 22.14 -7.74 6.37
C LEU A 163 22.85 -8.77 7.24
N MET A 164 22.23 -9.92 7.52
CA MET A 164 22.84 -11.00 8.31
C MET A 164 24.07 -11.57 7.64
N ASP A 165 24.04 -11.83 6.33
CA ASP A 165 25.18 -12.29 5.56
C ASP A 165 26.33 -11.27 5.63
N THR A 166 26.03 -9.98 5.42
CA THR A 166 27.02 -8.89 5.49
C THR A 166 27.68 -8.79 6.86
N VAL A 167 26.87 -8.86 7.94
CA VAL A 167 27.39 -8.86 9.31
C VAL A 167 28.25 -10.09 9.56
N SER A 168 27.75 -11.28 9.19
CA SER A 168 28.49 -12.52 9.36
C SER A 168 29.82 -12.51 8.63
N ASP A 169 29.88 -12.00 7.42
CA ASP A 169 31.12 -11.94 6.62
C ASP A 169 32.12 -10.93 7.17
N SER A 170 31.65 -9.91 7.89
CA SER A 170 32.51 -8.91 8.54
C SER A 170 33.18 -9.41 9.83
N LEU A 171 32.67 -10.48 10.45
CA LEU A 171 33.16 -11.02 11.71
C LEU A 171 34.36 -11.94 11.51
N THR A 172 35.37 -11.79 12.37
CA THR A 172 36.47 -12.74 12.45
C THR A 172 36.02 -14.08 13.05
N ALA A 173 36.83 -15.15 12.87
CA ALA A 173 36.55 -16.45 13.45
C ALA A 173 36.44 -16.39 15.00
N GLU A 174 37.33 -15.62 15.65
CA GLU A 174 37.29 -15.42 17.11
C GLU A 174 36.02 -14.70 17.56
N GLN A 175 35.54 -13.70 16.80
CA GLN A 175 34.30 -13.02 17.11
C GLN A 175 33.08 -13.93 16.95
N LYS A 176 33.05 -14.77 15.91
CA LYS A 176 31.99 -15.77 15.72
C LYS A 176 31.98 -16.77 16.88
N GLU A 177 33.13 -17.30 17.26
CA GLU A 177 33.24 -18.21 18.41
C GLU A 177 32.77 -17.54 19.72
N SER A 178 33.10 -16.26 19.91
CA SER A 178 32.66 -15.49 21.07
C SER A 178 31.14 -15.32 21.11
N LEU A 179 30.50 -15.11 19.96
CA LEU A 179 29.02 -15.02 19.83
C LEU A 179 28.38 -16.39 20.08
N ASP A 180 28.94 -17.46 19.54
CA ASP A 180 28.45 -18.83 19.76
C ASP A 180 28.51 -19.21 21.25
N ASN A 181 29.57 -18.78 21.96
CA ASN A 181 29.70 -18.98 23.40
C ASN A 181 28.59 -18.29 24.20
N LEU A 182 27.99 -17.21 23.71
CA LEU A 182 26.83 -16.60 24.36
C LEU A 182 25.58 -17.49 24.33
N LEU A 183 25.51 -18.43 23.40
CA LEU A 183 24.39 -19.38 23.27
C LEU A 183 24.60 -20.65 24.13
N LEU A 184 25.79 -20.85 24.71
CA LEU A 184 26.04 -21.99 25.59
C LEU A 184 25.33 -21.78 26.94
N ILE A 185 24.82 -22.90 27.48
CA ILE A 185 24.21 -22.93 28.80
C ILE A 185 25.31 -22.87 29.85
N SER A 186 25.22 -21.91 30.76
CA SER A 186 26.13 -21.81 31.91
C SER A 186 25.42 -22.19 33.20
N TYR A 187 26.04 -23.10 33.99
CA TYR A 187 25.55 -23.46 35.31
C TYR A 187 25.55 -22.26 36.28
N GLU A 188 26.47 -21.32 36.08
CA GLU A 188 26.57 -20.11 36.90
C GLU A 188 25.37 -19.16 36.65
N ASN A 189 24.72 -19.24 35.48
CA ASN A 189 23.60 -18.41 35.08
C ASN A 189 22.26 -19.15 35.23
N SER A 190 22.06 -19.93 36.27
CA SER A 190 20.82 -20.66 36.56
C SER A 190 20.36 -21.57 35.41
N ASN A 191 21.30 -22.27 34.74
CA ASN A 191 21.03 -23.12 33.57
C ASN A 191 20.44 -22.40 32.36
N LYS A 192 20.69 -21.10 32.23
CA LYS A 192 20.33 -20.30 31.05
C LYS A 192 21.54 -20.07 30.16
N THR A 193 21.30 -19.75 28.91
CA THR A 193 22.37 -19.25 28.04
C THR A 193 22.85 -17.89 28.55
N THR A 194 24.11 -17.55 28.33
CA THR A 194 24.66 -16.25 28.71
C THR A 194 23.87 -15.12 28.10
N LEU A 195 23.49 -15.26 26.82
CA LEU A 195 22.61 -14.28 26.13
C LEU A 195 21.23 -14.19 26.77
N GLY A 196 20.62 -15.31 27.16
CA GLY A 196 19.34 -15.36 27.84
C GLY A 196 19.39 -14.64 29.20
N TRP A 197 20.47 -14.84 29.96
CA TRP A 197 20.67 -14.17 31.23
C TRP A 197 20.90 -12.67 31.07
N LEU A 198 21.66 -12.24 30.09
CA LEU A 198 21.89 -10.80 29.80
C LEU A 198 20.62 -10.05 29.36
N LYS A 199 19.65 -10.75 28.79
CA LYS A 199 18.33 -10.16 28.41
C LYS A 199 17.34 -10.03 29.56
N GLU A 200 17.63 -10.58 30.74
CA GLU A 200 16.74 -10.44 31.87
C GLU A 200 16.75 -9.01 32.43
N PRO A 201 15.60 -8.47 32.78
CA PRO A 201 15.53 -7.16 33.41
C PRO A 201 16.32 -7.22 34.73
N VAL A 202 17.18 -6.22 34.96
CA VAL A 202 17.88 -6.06 36.23
C VAL A 202 16.82 -5.90 37.32
N GLY A 203 16.72 -6.90 38.21
CA GLY A 203 15.82 -6.82 39.34
C GLY A 203 16.22 -5.64 40.23
N PHE A 204 15.31 -4.69 40.43
CA PHE A 204 15.51 -3.69 41.47
C PHE A 204 15.46 -4.40 42.80
N PRO A 205 16.42 -4.17 43.72
CA PRO A 205 16.30 -4.68 45.09
C PRO A 205 15.01 -4.18 45.69
N SER A 206 14.21 -5.08 46.25
CA SER A 206 13.03 -4.68 47.05
C SER A 206 13.47 -3.71 48.13
N PRO A 207 12.79 -2.56 48.31
CA PRO A 207 13.06 -1.75 49.46
C PRO A 207 12.65 -2.55 50.71
N ASP A 208 13.59 -2.79 51.60
CA ASP A 208 13.33 -3.31 52.94
C ASP A 208 12.43 -2.40 53.76
#